data_461ee99e2f4a2d0f90ae4c9d93d74f7d
#
_entry.id   461ee99e2f4a2d0f90ae4c9d93d74f7d
#
_cell.length_a   1.000
_cell.length_b   1.000
_cell.length_c   1.000
_cell.angle_alpha   90.00
_cell.angle_beta   90.00
_cell.angle_gamma   90.00
#
_symmetry.space_group_name_H-M   'P 1'
#
loop_
_entity.id
_entity.type
_entity.pdbx_description
1 polymer ?
#
loop_
_entity_poly.entity_id
_entity_poly.type
_entity_poly.pdbx_seq_one_letter_code
_entity_poly.pdbx_strand_id
1 'polypeptide(L)'
;MKTKTMILAMLAGAMLTTSCTSPTEKKIDAAIQAVMQQYECVGMTAVILQDGEVIYDKAFGYKDLDTKEPLTTSHMMRIASISKSFTASGLMRQVEQGKISLDDDISDLIGFQIRNPHHPEVPITLRMILSHTASFRDPENYSTLDHLNPAISGDCADTYYDYKPGEGYNYSNLGLNLAGTILEKVTNIRFDQYIRDSIILPLGLEGGHNIDMLDSSRIASLYNYRNGAYVKSPAYGSVAHRLDNYTMGYSAPIFSPTGGVKISTQDLAQYMKMHMNYGELNGVRIISEESAKTMQTPVWMIQNMHPWEDQYGLCLQEFVDFIDNPKYNTPGNY
;
A
#
# COMPACT_ATOMS: atom_id res chain seq x y z
N MET A 1 14.60 77.19 4.49
CA MET A 1 14.91 75.80 4.85
C MET A 1 14.10 74.87 3.97
N LYS A 2 14.71 74.21 2.98
CA LYS A 2 14.03 73.32 2.06
C LYS A 2 14.48 71.89 2.43
N THR A 3 13.56 71.12 2.96
CA THR A 3 13.75 69.71 3.33
C THR A 3 13.71 68.86 2.06
N LYS A 4 14.78 68.18 1.73
CA LYS A 4 14.85 67.21 0.63
C LYS A 4 14.43 65.84 1.16
N THR A 5 13.31 65.33 0.70
CA THR A 5 12.88 63.95 0.92
C THR A 5 13.62 63.04 -0.05
N MET A 6 14.44 62.15 0.49
CA MET A 6 15.12 61.11 -0.28
C MET A 6 14.18 59.88 -0.36
N ILE A 7 13.71 59.57 -1.57
CA ILE A 7 12.97 58.32 -1.86
C ILE A 7 14.01 57.23 -2.15
N LEU A 8 14.08 56.24 -1.24
CA LEU A 8 14.91 55.04 -1.42
C LEU A 8 14.06 54.01 -2.19
N ALA A 9 14.35 53.85 -3.46
CA ALA A 9 13.74 52.77 -4.26
C ALA A 9 14.47 51.46 -3.96
N MET A 10 13.78 50.55 -3.24
CA MET A 10 14.21 49.15 -3.13
C MET A 10 13.85 48.40 -4.43
N LEU A 11 14.88 48.13 -5.24
CA LEU A 11 14.77 47.12 -6.28
C LEU A 11 14.77 45.74 -5.63
N ALA A 12 13.60 45.12 -5.51
CA ALA A 12 13.48 43.69 -5.24
C ALA A 12 13.88 42.91 -6.50
N GLY A 13 15.13 42.49 -6.55
CA GLY A 13 15.61 41.57 -7.57
C GLY A 13 15.00 40.19 -7.33
N ALA A 14 14.00 39.83 -8.11
CA ALA A 14 13.56 38.44 -8.20
C ALA A 14 14.70 37.64 -8.81
N MET A 15 15.47 36.90 -7.96
CA MET A 15 16.36 35.86 -8.44
C MET A 15 15.49 34.74 -9.00
N LEU A 16 15.35 34.70 -10.32
CA LEU A 16 14.92 33.52 -11.04
C LEU A 16 16.05 32.48 -10.90
N THR A 17 15.95 31.61 -9.89
CA THR A 17 16.75 30.40 -9.82
C THR A 17 16.27 29.48 -10.94
N THR A 18 16.88 29.57 -12.11
CA THR A 18 16.79 28.52 -13.11
C THR A 18 17.48 27.27 -12.49
N SER A 19 16.69 26.39 -11.90
CA SER A 19 17.18 25.08 -11.48
C SER A 19 17.64 24.35 -12.75
N CYS A 20 18.95 24.30 -12.99
CA CYS A 20 19.51 23.48 -14.03
C CYS A 20 19.30 22.00 -13.67
N THR A 21 18.39 21.33 -14.36
CA THR A 21 18.17 19.87 -14.24
C THR A 21 19.50 19.16 -14.43
N SER A 22 19.89 18.32 -13.47
CA SER A 22 21.16 17.60 -13.53
C SER A 22 21.20 16.61 -14.71
N PRO A 23 22.39 16.23 -15.21
CA PRO A 23 22.49 15.20 -16.25
C PRO A 23 21.83 13.86 -15.84
N THR A 24 21.87 13.52 -14.57
CA THR A 24 21.22 12.30 -14.02
C THR A 24 19.71 12.42 -14.06
N GLU A 25 19.14 13.55 -13.61
CA GLU A 25 17.70 13.78 -13.70
C GLU A 25 17.18 13.72 -15.13
N LYS A 26 17.92 14.29 -16.10
CA LYS A 26 17.54 14.21 -17.54
C LYS A 26 17.47 12.76 -18.04
N LYS A 27 18.38 11.90 -17.57
CA LYS A 27 18.34 10.46 -17.92
C LYS A 27 17.14 9.77 -17.31
N ILE A 28 16.80 10.08 -16.05
CA ILE A 28 15.62 9.55 -15.38
C ILE A 28 14.35 10.02 -16.10
N ASP A 29 14.25 11.33 -16.39
CA ASP A 29 13.12 11.91 -17.13
C ASP A 29 12.92 11.21 -18.48
N ALA A 30 13.98 10.99 -19.22
CA ALA A 30 13.93 10.33 -20.53
C ALA A 30 13.49 8.85 -20.40
N ALA A 31 13.96 8.13 -19.38
CA ALA A 31 13.57 6.76 -19.13
C ALA A 31 12.07 6.66 -18.77
N ILE A 32 11.58 7.55 -17.89
CA ILE A 32 10.17 7.60 -17.50
C ILE A 32 9.29 7.91 -18.72
N GLN A 33 9.68 8.90 -19.54
CA GLN A 33 8.93 9.26 -20.75
C GLN A 33 8.89 8.12 -21.76
N ALA A 34 9.98 7.36 -21.90
CA ALA A 34 10.02 6.18 -22.78
C ALA A 34 9.04 5.08 -22.29
N VAL A 35 9.02 4.81 -20.99
CA VAL A 35 8.06 3.87 -20.38
C VAL A 35 6.63 4.34 -20.58
N MET A 36 6.35 5.63 -20.33
CA MET A 36 5.02 6.20 -20.52
C MET A 36 4.54 6.08 -21.99
N GLN A 37 5.43 6.31 -22.93
CA GLN A 37 5.13 6.15 -24.35
C GLN A 37 4.91 4.68 -24.72
N GLN A 38 5.73 3.77 -24.22
CA GLN A 38 5.63 2.34 -24.50
C GLN A 38 4.32 1.73 -23.98
N TYR A 39 3.87 2.16 -22.81
CA TYR A 39 2.66 1.63 -22.14
C TYR A 39 1.46 2.56 -22.23
N GLU A 40 1.54 3.61 -23.02
CA GLU A 40 0.48 4.60 -23.23
C GLU A 40 -0.08 5.14 -21.90
N CYS A 41 0.80 5.46 -20.93
CA CYS A 41 0.39 5.92 -19.59
C CYS A 41 -0.19 7.33 -19.66
N VAL A 42 -1.34 7.54 -19.01
CA VAL A 42 -1.99 8.85 -18.89
C VAL A 42 -1.17 9.82 -18.05
N GLY A 43 -0.61 9.32 -16.96
CA GLY A 43 0.25 10.06 -16.05
C GLY A 43 1.08 9.11 -15.21
N MET A 44 2.23 9.61 -14.75
CA MET A 44 3.17 8.89 -13.91
C MET A 44 3.79 9.84 -12.90
N THR A 45 3.95 9.39 -11.67
CA THR A 45 4.75 10.07 -10.64
C THR A 45 5.91 9.16 -10.25
N ALA A 46 7.04 9.76 -9.96
CA ALA A 46 8.22 9.03 -9.51
C ALA A 46 8.94 9.79 -8.41
N VAL A 47 9.33 9.07 -7.36
CA VAL A 47 10.15 9.55 -6.27
C VAL A 47 11.32 8.59 -6.07
N ILE A 48 12.50 9.14 -5.81
CA ILE A 48 13.68 8.36 -5.44
C ILE A 48 14.19 8.87 -4.12
N LEU A 49 14.37 7.96 -3.19
CA LEU A 49 15.00 8.19 -1.90
C LEU A 49 16.41 7.61 -1.92
N GLN A 50 17.34 8.36 -1.40
CA GLN A 50 18.70 7.91 -1.13
C GLN A 50 19.14 8.40 0.24
N ASP A 51 19.61 7.50 1.09
CA ASP A 51 20.05 7.80 2.46
C ASP A 51 18.99 8.58 3.28
N GLY A 52 17.71 8.24 3.05
CA GLY A 52 16.57 8.90 3.69
C GLY A 52 16.18 10.27 3.12
N GLU A 53 16.89 10.77 2.10
CA GLU A 53 16.60 12.04 1.45
C GLU A 53 15.96 11.85 0.07
N VAL A 54 15.00 12.72 -0.28
CA VAL A 54 14.38 12.72 -1.60
C VAL A 54 15.34 13.38 -2.59
N ILE A 55 15.89 12.59 -3.51
CA ILE A 55 16.82 13.07 -4.56
C ILE A 55 16.14 13.26 -5.90
N TYR A 56 14.91 12.76 -6.07
CA TYR A 56 14.10 12.92 -7.27
C TYR A 56 12.63 12.87 -6.89
N ASP A 57 11.82 13.84 -7.37
CA ASP A 57 10.38 13.93 -7.13
C ASP A 57 9.74 14.65 -8.31
N LYS A 58 9.15 13.88 -9.25
CA LYS A 58 8.53 14.43 -10.47
C LYS A 58 7.24 13.70 -10.87
N ALA A 59 6.41 14.46 -11.57
CA ALA A 59 5.19 13.98 -12.20
C ALA A 59 5.21 14.29 -13.72
N PHE A 60 4.57 13.43 -14.49
CA PHE A 60 4.45 13.51 -15.94
C PHE A 60 3.02 13.22 -16.37
N GLY A 61 2.59 13.84 -17.46
CA GLY A 61 1.26 13.63 -18.03
C GLY A 61 0.15 14.32 -17.27
N TYR A 62 -1.01 13.70 -17.23
CA TYR A 62 -2.25 14.33 -16.77
C TYR A 62 -2.85 13.62 -15.56
N LYS A 63 -3.40 14.43 -14.64
CA LYS A 63 -4.28 13.98 -13.58
C LYS A 63 -5.61 13.47 -14.13
N ASP A 64 -6.12 14.15 -15.16
CA ASP A 64 -7.38 13.84 -15.81
C ASP A 64 -7.30 14.16 -17.31
N LEU A 65 -7.73 13.21 -18.16
CA LEU A 65 -7.68 13.34 -19.62
C LEU A 65 -8.72 14.31 -20.19
N ASP A 66 -9.87 14.46 -19.52
CA ASP A 66 -10.97 15.32 -20.01
C ASP A 66 -10.62 16.79 -19.80
N THR A 67 -10.08 17.10 -18.63
CA THR A 67 -9.70 18.49 -18.27
C THR A 67 -8.30 18.87 -18.72
N LYS A 68 -7.45 17.88 -19.05
CA LYS A 68 -6.01 18.08 -19.33
C LYS A 68 -5.24 18.72 -18.17
N GLU A 69 -5.76 18.59 -16.95
CA GLU A 69 -5.07 19.05 -15.75
C GLU A 69 -3.75 18.29 -15.59
N PRO A 70 -2.61 19.00 -15.45
CA PRO A 70 -1.33 18.33 -15.25
C PRO A 70 -1.30 17.52 -13.95
N LEU A 71 -0.68 16.33 -14.00
CA LEU A 71 -0.42 15.55 -12.82
C LEU A 71 0.68 16.21 -12.00
N THR A 72 0.59 16.13 -10.66
CA THR A 72 1.62 16.52 -9.71
C THR A 72 1.92 15.39 -8.74
N THR A 73 3.07 15.43 -8.06
CA THR A 73 3.46 14.42 -7.08
C THR A 73 2.65 14.49 -5.78
N SER A 74 1.86 15.56 -5.59
CA SER A 74 0.90 15.71 -4.49
C SER A 74 -0.48 15.13 -4.80
N HIS A 75 -0.77 14.74 -6.04
CA HIS A 75 -2.03 14.07 -6.36
C HIS A 75 -2.02 12.62 -5.85
N MET A 76 -3.16 12.21 -5.29
CA MET A 76 -3.33 10.86 -4.76
C MET A 76 -3.73 9.90 -5.85
N MET A 77 -3.09 8.73 -5.86
CA MET A 77 -3.42 7.61 -6.74
C MET A 77 -3.57 6.34 -5.91
N ARG A 78 -4.33 5.39 -6.43
CA ARG A 78 -4.42 4.06 -5.82
C ARG A 78 -3.09 3.33 -5.98
N ILE A 79 -2.51 2.88 -4.86
CA ILE A 79 -1.21 2.20 -4.82
C ILE A 79 -1.32 0.68 -4.84
N ALA A 80 -2.51 0.15 -5.14
CA ALA A 80 -2.75 -1.29 -5.24
C ALA A 80 -2.13 -2.07 -4.06
N SER A 81 -1.39 -3.14 -4.32
CA SER A 81 -0.92 -4.07 -3.30
C SER A 81 0.08 -3.51 -2.29
N ILE A 82 0.68 -2.36 -2.53
CA ILE A 82 1.45 -1.65 -1.50
C ILE A 82 0.59 -1.37 -0.26
N SER A 83 -0.74 -1.25 -0.44
CA SER A 83 -1.71 -1.10 0.66
C SER A 83 -1.65 -2.20 1.72
N LYS A 84 -1.18 -3.40 1.38
CA LYS A 84 -1.06 -4.53 2.31
C LYS A 84 -0.13 -4.22 3.47
N SER A 85 0.94 -3.45 3.23
CA SER A 85 1.87 -3.05 4.29
C SER A 85 1.21 -2.16 5.35
N PHE A 86 0.25 -1.32 4.96
CA PHE A 86 -0.55 -0.52 5.91
C PHE A 86 -1.44 -1.41 6.78
N THR A 87 -2.06 -2.42 6.19
CA THR A 87 -2.86 -3.43 6.93
C THR A 87 -1.98 -4.19 7.92
N ALA A 88 -0.81 -4.65 7.48
CA ALA A 88 0.15 -5.35 8.35
C ALA A 88 0.67 -4.45 9.47
N SER A 89 1.02 -3.19 9.21
CA SER A 89 1.43 -2.22 10.24
C SER A 89 0.32 -2.02 11.29
N GLY A 90 -0.94 -1.96 10.85
CA GLY A 90 -2.09 -1.87 11.77
C GLY A 90 -2.20 -3.09 12.69
N LEU A 91 -2.02 -4.29 12.17
CA LEU A 91 -2.04 -5.53 12.94
C LEU A 91 -0.83 -5.65 13.88
N MET A 92 0.37 -5.28 13.42
CA MET A 92 1.56 -5.29 14.26
C MET A 92 1.41 -4.40 15.50
N ARG A 93 0.71 -3.27 15.39
CA ARG A 93 0.36 -2.45 16.57
C ARG A 93 -0.53 -3.19 17.57
N GLN A 94 -1.41 -4.09 17.12
CA GLN A 94 -2.23 -4.89 18.03
C GLN A 94 -1.41 -6.03 18.65
N VAL A 95 -0.45 -6.58 17.90
CA VAL A 95 0.53 -7.55 18.44
C VAL A 95 1.37 -6.90 19.54
N GLU A 96 1.90 -5.71 19.34
CA GLU A 96 2.67 -4.95 20.34
C GLU A 96 1.87 -4.64 21.62
N GLN A 97 0.56 -4.43 21.47
CA GLN A 97 -0.34 -4.20 22.60
C GLN A 97 -0.75 -5.50 23.31
N GLY A 98 -0.26 -6.65 22.86
CA GLY A 98 -0.59 -7.96 23.42
C GLY A 98 -2.04 -8.39 23.24
N LYS A 99 -2.78 -7.78 22.31
CA LYS A 99 -4.18 -8.11 22.05
C LYS A 99 -4.33 -9.34 21.16
N ILE A 100 -3.37 -9.58 20.29
CA ILE A 100 -3.26 -10.71 19.39
C ILE A 100 -1.82 -11.13 19.23
N SER A 101 -1.59 -12.36 18.76
CA SER A 101 -0.28 -12.87 18.36
C SER A 101 -0.24 -13.15 16.86
N LEU A 102 0.93 -13.07 16.26
CA LEU A 102 1.14 -13.53 14.87
C LEU A 102 0.83 -15.02 14.71
N ASP A 103 0.92 -15.79 15.78
CA ASP A 103 0.72 -17.25 15.78
C ASP A 103 -0.67 -17.67 16.29
N ASP A 104 -1.56 -16.70 16.52
CA ASP A 104 -2.95 -16.98 16.83
C ASP A 104 -3.67 -17.60 15.63
N ASP A 105 -4.58 -18.54 15.93
CA ASP A 105 -5.49 -19.12 14.95
C ASP A 105 -6.49 -18.06 14.44
N ILE A 106 -6.50 -17.84 13.14
CA ILE A 106 -7.39 -16.85 12.53
C ILE A 106 -8.88 -17.17 12.75
N SER A 107 -9.23 -18.45 13.00
CA SER A 107 -10.61 -18.84 13.32
C SER A 107 -11.10 -18.20 14.62
N ASP A 108 -10.23 -18.15 15.63
CA ASP A 108 -10.55 -17.53 16.92
C ASP A 108 -10.64 -16.01 16.77
N LEU A 109 -9.77 -15.42 15.96
CA LEU A 109 -9.74 -13.98 15.72
C LEU A 109 -10.96 -13.50 14.92
N ILE A 110 -11.40 -14.27 13.92
CA ILE A 110 -12.56 -13.90 13.08
C ILE A 110 -13.90 -14.36 13.65
N GLY A 111 -13.93 -15.43 14.46
CA GLY A 111 -15.11 -15.96 15.13
C GLY A 111 -15.93 -16.95 14.32
N PHE A 112 -15.35 -17.54 13.28
CA PHE A 112 -15.87 -18.72 12.59
C PHE A 112 -14.71 -19.59 12.11
N GLN A 113 -14.97 -20.88 11.91
CA GLN A 113 -13.94 -21.84 11.56
C GLN A 113 -13.39 -21.59 10.16
N ILE A 114 -12.07 -21.40 10.06
CA ILE A 114 -11.31 -21.33 8.80
C ILE A 114 -10.24 -22.41 8.85
N ARG A 115 -10.41 -23.45 8.00
CA ARG A 115 -9.49 -24.58 7.89
C ARG A 115 -9.37 -24.99 6.43
N ASN A 116 -8.18 -25.35 6.04
CA ASN A 116 -7.97 -26.03 4.77
C ASN A 116 -8.63 -27.43 4.84
N PRO A 117 -9.61 -27.74 4.00
CA PRO A 117 -10.29 -29.04 4.06
C PRO A 117 -9.37 -30.25 3.80
N HIS A 118 -8.25 -30.04 3.11
CA HIS A 118 -7.23 -31.09 2.88
C HIS A 118 -6.34 -31.32 4.12
N HIS A 119 -6.31 -30.35 5.07
CA HIS A 119 -5.51 -30.38 6.30
C HIS A 119 -6.30 -29.78 7.47
N PRO A 120 -7.46 -30.36 7.84
CA PRO A 120 -8.38 -29.76 8.79
C PRO A 120 -7.82 -29.65 10.22
N GLU A 121 -6.81 -30.44 10.55
CA GLU A 121 -6.12 -30.44 11.83
C GLU A 121 -5.12 -29.28 12.00
N VAL A 122 -4.76 -28.60 10.89
CA VAL A 122 -3.73 -27.55 10.90
C VAL A 122 -4.40 -26.18 11.08
N PRO A 123 -4.11 -25.45 12.16
CA PRO A 123 -4.56 -24.09 12.30
C PRO A 123 -3.88 -23.18 11.26
N ILE A 124 -4.62 -22.24 10.72
CA ILE A 124 -4.08 -21.17 9.89
C ILE A 124 -3.84 -19.96 10.80
N THR A 125 -2.61 -19.43 10.80
CA THR A 125 -2.24 -18.35 11.71
C THR A 125 -2.27 -16.98 11.02
N LEU A 126 -2.30 -15.92 11.85
CA LEU A 126 -2.19 -14.55 11.35
C LEU A 126 -0.89 -14.34 10.55
N ARG A 127 0.23 -14.92 11.01
CA ARG A 127 1.51 -14.92 10.28
C ARG A 127 1.37 -15.49 8.88
N MET A 128 0.69 -16.63 8.75
CA MET A 128 0.51 -17.31 7.45
C MET A 128 -0.30 -16.47 6.45
N ILE A 129 -1.32 -15.75 6.89
CA ILE A 129 -2.07 -14.88 5.97
C ILE A 129 -1.28 -13.63 5.56
N LEU A 130 -0.46 -13.07 6.46
CA LEU A 130 0.37 -11.90 6.16
C LEU A 130 1.60 -12.24 5.29
N SER A 131 2.04 -13.51 5.30
CA SER A 131 3.18 -13.99 4.49
C SER A 131 2.74 -14.81 3.27
N HIS A 132 1.44 -14.89 2.98
CA HIS A 132 0.89 -15.65 1.86
C HIS A 132 1.21 -17.16 1.89
N THR A 133 1.37 -17.72 3.09
CA THR A 133 1.64 -19.16 3.29
C THR A 133 0.42 -19.94 3.81
N ALA A 134 -0.76 -19.32 3.83
CA ALA A 134 -1.99 -19.90 4.37
C ALA A 134 -2.67 -20.95 3.47
N SER A 135 -2.07 -21.31 2.32
CA SER A 135 -2.66 -22.19 1.29
C SER A 135 -3.96 -21.65 0.67
N PHE A 136 -4.26 -20.36 0.80
CA PHE A 136 -5.44 -19.78 0.17
C PHE A 136 -5.30 -19.67 -1.35
N ARG A 137 -6.41 -19.94 -2.05
CA ARG A 137 -6.62 -19.65 -3.46
C ARG A 137 -7.65 -18.53 -3.56
N ASP A 138 -7.29 -17.45 -4.26
CA ASP A 138 -8.23 -16.35 -4.48
C ASP A 138 -9.37 -16.80 -5.40
N PRO A 139 -10.66 -16.65 -5.00
CA PRO A 139 -11.79 -16.77 -5.90
C PRO A 139 -11.83 -15.55 -6.85
N GLU A 140 -12.64 -15.64 -7.90
CA GLU A 140 -12.86 -14.51 -8.82
C GLU A 140 -13.31 -13.24 -8.07
N ASN A 141 -14.20 -13.39 -7.09
CA ASN A 141 -14.63 -12.34 -6.19
C ASN A 141 -14.05 -12.52 -4.79
N TYR A 142 -12.85 -11.99 -4.54
CA TYR A 142 -12.23 -11.97 -3.22
C TYR A 142 -12.62 -10.74 -2.36
N SER A 143 -13.61 -9.94 -2.80
CA SER A 143 -14.07 -8.76 -2.04
C SER A 143 -15.11 -9.07 -0.96
N THR A 144 -15.33 -10.33 -0.66
CA THR A 144 -16.16 -10.83 0.45
C THR A 144 -15.45 -11.99 1.16
N LEU A 145 -15.79 -12.23 2.42
CA LEU A 145 -15.30 -13.38 3.19
C LEU A 145 -16.21 -14.61 3.09
N ASP A 146 -17.30 -14.54 2.33
CA ASP A 146 -18.29 -15.61 2.21
C ASP A 146 -17.65 -16.94 1.80
N HIS A 147 -16.65 -16.86 0.91
CA HIS A 147 -15.90 -18.04 0.44
C HIS A 147 -15.09 -18.76 1.53
N LEU A 148 -14.80 -18.11 2.65
CA LEU A 148 -14.10 -18.69 3.79
C LEU A 148 -15.05 -19.12 4.92
N ASN A 149 -16.33 -18.72 4.86
CA ASN A 149 -17.30 -19.00 5.92
C ASN A 149 -18.14 -20.23 5.57
N PRO A 150 -17.93 -21.39 6.24
CA PRO A 150 -18.67 -22.62 5.96
C PRO A 150 -20.18 -22.49 6.17
N ALA A 151 -20.62 -21.58 7.04
CA ALA A 151 -22.06 -21.34 7.27
C ALA A 151 -22.74 -20.63 6.08
N ILE A 152 -21.95 -20.01 5.18
CA ILE A 152 -22.45 -19.30 3.99
C ILE A 152 -22.19 -20.11 2.72
N SER A 153 -20.92 -20.49 2.49
CA SER A 153 -20.52 -21.20 1.27
C SER A 153 -20.81 -22.71 1.31
N GLY A 154 -20.95 -23.29 2.50
CA GLY A 154 -21.08 -24.74 2.67
C GLY A 154 -19.74 -25.45 2.42
N ASP A 155 -19.37 -25.61 1.15
CA ASP A 155 -18.06 -26.15 0.76
C ASP A 155 -17.11 -25.02 0.38
N CYS A 156 -16.00 -24.91 1.11
CA CYS A 156 -14.95 -23.89 0.89
C CYS A 156 -13.70 -24.48 0.21
N ALA A 157 -13.73 -25.73 -0.25
CA ALA A 157 -12.53 -26.43 -0.75
C ALA A 157 -11.85 -25.70 -1.92
N ASP A 158 -12.63 -25.10 -2.81
CA ASP A 158 -12.10 -24.36 -3.96
C ASP A 158 -11.30 -23.10 -3.58
N THR A 159 -11.42 -22.67 -2.30
CA THR A 159 -10.69 -21.51 -1.77
C THR A 159 -9.32 -21.89 -1.22
N TYR A 160 -8.93 -23.17 -1.33
CA TYR A 160 -7.66 -23.67 -0.84
C TYR A 160 -6.89 -24.44 -1.90
N TYR A 161 -5.57 -24.43 -1.75
CA TYR A 161 -4.67 -25.39 -2.37
C TYR A 161 -4.57 -26.65 -1.49
N ASP A 162 -4.11 -27.75 -2.07
CA ASP A 162 -4.01 -29.03 -1.40
C ASP A 162 -2.75 -29.19 -0.52
N TYR A 163 -1.83 -28.21 -0.51
CA TYR A 163 -0.68 -28.25 0.39
C TYR A 163 -1.04 -27.73 1.79
N LYS A 164 -0.30 -28.22 2.75
CA LYS A 164 -0.50 -27.89 4.16
C LYS A 164 -0.19 -26.42 4.43
N PRO A 165 -1.06 -25.69 5.16
CA PRO A 165 -0.78 -24.32 5.57
C PRO A 165 0.61 -24.18 6.24
N GLY A 166 1.40 -23.23 5.80
CA GLY A 166 2.78 -23.00 6.21
C GLY A 166 3.84 -23.73 5.36
N GLU A 167 3.47 -24.65 4.48
CA GLU A 167 4.41 -25.43 3.67
C GLU A 167 4.48 -25.01 2.19
N GLY A 168 3.81 -23.91 1.82
CA GLY A 168 3.83 -23.39 0.46
C GLY A 168 3.51 -21.88 0.44
N TYR A 169 3.86 -21.24 -0.64
CA TYR A 169 3.55 -19.84 -0.90
C TYR A 169 2.54 -19.70 -2.03
N ASN A 170 1.50 -18.95 -1.80
CA ASN A 170 0.60 -18.48 -2.83
C ASN A 170 0.01 -17.12 -2.46
N TYR A 171 0.33 -16.12 -3.27
CA TYR A 171 -0.16 -14.76 -3.07
C TYR A 171 -1.69 -14.71 -3.03
N SER A 172 -2.26 -14.20 -1.92
CA SER A 172 -3.70 -14.16 -1.73
C SER A 172 -4.19 -12.77 -1.31
N ASN A 173 -5.10 -12.22 -2.10
CA ASN A 173 -5.83 -11.00 -1.76
C ASN A 173 -6.94 -11.28 -0.74
N LEU A 174 -7.58 -12.45 -0.83
CA LEU A 174 -8.58 -12.89 0.13
C LEU A 174 -8.01 -12.94 1.56
N GLY A 175 -6.80 -13.49 1.72
CA GLY A 175 -6.10 -13.52 3.01
C GLY A 175 -5.89 -12.14 3.60
N LEU A 176 -5.53 -11.17 2.79
CA LEU A 176 -5.33 -9.78 3.25
C LEU A 176 -6.65 -9.03 3.52
N ASN A 177 -7.73 -9.35 2.83
CA ASN A 177 -9.04 -8.85 3.17
C ASN A 177 -9.53 -9.42 4.51
N LEU A 178 -9.25 -10.69 4.78
CA LEU A 178 -9.47 -11.30 6.09
C LEU A 178 -8.62 -10.63 7.19
N ALA A 179 -7.33 -10.37 6.93
CA ALA A 179 -6.43 -9.67 7.84
C ALA A 179 -6.97 -8.28 8.24
N GLY A 180 -7.46 -7.50 7.27
CA GLY A 180 -8.11 -6.21 7.54
C GLY A 180 -9.40 -6.36 8.36
N THR A 181 -10.16 -7.42 8.16
CA THR A 181 -11.36 -7.71 8.95
C THR A 181 -11.03 -8.12 10.38
N ILE A 182 -9.96 -8.90 10.58
CA ILE A 182 -9.43 -9.22 11.92
C ILE A 182 -9.01 -7.93 12.63
N LEU A 183 -8.30 -7.02 11.96
CA LEU A 183 -7.92 -5.72 12.54
C LEU A 183 -9.15 -4.95 13.03
N GLU A 184 -10.21 -4.91 12.24
CA GLU A 184 -11.47 -4.27 12.60
C GLU A 184 -12.10 -4.91 13.83
N LYS A 185 -12.14 -6.25 13.90
CA LYS A 185 -12.69 -6.97 15.07
C LYS A 185 -11.91 -6.72 16.35
N VAL A 186 -10.58 -6.80 16.27
CA VAL A 186 -9.70 -6.62 17.43
C VAL A 186 -9.73 -5.19 17.97
N THR A 187 -9.88 -4.21 17.09
CA THR A 187 -9.89 -2.79 17.49
C THR A 187 -11.28 -2.25 17.79
N ASN A 188 -12.33 -2.90 17.27
CA ASN A 188 -13.71 -2.40 17.22
C ASN A 188 -13.81 -1.01 16.58
N ILE A 189 -12.90 -0.71 15.64
CA ILE A 189 -12.88 0.51 14.83
C ILE A 189 -12.94 0.10 13.36
N ARG A 190 -13.79 0.74 12.57
CA ARG A 190 -13.91 0.44 11.15
C ARG A 190 -12.54 0.50 10.47
N PHE A 191 -12.25 -0.48 9.63
CA PHE A 191 -10.92 -0.71 9.07
C PHE A 191 -10.30 0.54 8.43
N ASP A 192 -11.05 1.23 7.56
CA ASP A 192 -10.58 2.44 6.87
C ASP A 192 -10.25 3.59 7.83
N GLN A 193 -11.06 3.74 8.88
CA GLN A 193 -10.83 4.75 9.94
C GLN A 193 -9.60 4.38 10.75
N TYR A 194 -9.44 3.11 11.15
CA TYR A 194 -8.28 2.69 11.93
C TYR A 194 -6.97 2.96 11.19
N ILE A 195 -6.86 2.54 9.91
CA ILE A 195 -5.63 2.76 9.13
C ILE A 195 -5.35 4.26 8.97
N ARG A 196 -6.37 5.05 8.65
CA ARG A 196 -6.23 6.49 8.51
C ARG A 196 -5.76 7.15 9.81
N ASP A 197 -6.48 6.90 10.90
CA ASP A 197 -6.30 7.65 12.15
C ASP A 197 -5.13 7.13 13.00
N SER A 198 -4.73 5.86 12.83
CA SER A 198 -3.66 5.24 13.62
C SER A 198 -2.34 5.06 12.89
N ILE A 199 -2.33 5.09 11.54
CA ILE A 199 -1.12 4.87 10.75
C ILE A 199 -0.79 6.12 9.92
N ILE A 200 -1.74 6.64 9.12
CA ILE A 200 -1.46 7.68 8.12
C ILE A 200 -1.36 9.07 8.78
N LEU A 201 -2.41 9.51 9.46
CA LEU A 201 -2.46 10.86 10.04
C LEU A 201 -1.40 11.13 11.11
N PRO A 202 -1.04 10.18 12.02
CA PRO A 202 0.02 10.43 13.00
C PRO A 202 1.38 10.73 12.37
N LEU A 203 1.64 10.21 11.16
CA LEU A 203 2.85 10.51 10.39
C LEU A 203 2.80 11.88 9.69
N GLY A 204 1.68 12.62 9.80
CA GLY A 204 1.46 13.88 9.08
C GLY A 204 1.16 13.68 7.60
N LEU A 205 0.73 12.48 7.20
CA LEU A 205 0.45 12.13 5.80
C LEU A 205 -1.04 12.25 5.50
N GLU A 206 -1.38 12.39 4.22
CA GLU A 206 -2.74 12.38 3.73
C GLU A 206 -2.97 11.20 2.79
N GLY A 207 -4.04 10.45 3.06
CA GLY A 207 -4.41 9.29 2.27
C GLY A 207 -5.41 8.40 2.99
N GLY A 208 -5.74 7.28 2.38
CA GLY A 208 -6.63 6.30 3.00
C GLY A 208 -7.33 5.38 2.03
N HIS A 209 -8.09 4.46 2.60
CA HIS A 209 -8.86 3.46 1.85
C HIS A 209 -10.19 4.02 1.34
N ASN A 210 -10.85 4.86 2.13
CA ASN A 210 -12.17 5.40 1.83
C ASN A 210 -12.06 6.72 1.08
N ILE A 211 -12.47 6.72 -0.18
CA ILE A 211 -12.38 7.90 -1.05
C ILE A 211 -13.25 9.06 -0.57
N ASP A 212 -14.36 8.75 0.10
CA ASP A 212 -15.31 9.78 0.61
C ASP A 212 -14.71 10.61 1.77
N MET A 213 -13.56 10.17 2.32
CA MET A 213 -12.82 10.85 3.39
C MET A 213 -11.58 11.62 2.87
N LEU A 214 -11.36 11.63 1.56
CA LEU A 214 -10.18 12.25 0.94
C LEU A 214 -10.58 13.54 0.21
N ASP A 215 -9.63 14.46 0.06
CA ASP A 215 -9.81 15.64 -0.77
C ASP A 215 -9.93 15.23 -2.25
N SER A 216 -11.15 15.35 -2.78
CA SER A 216 -11.45 14.98 -4.17
C SER A 216 -10.66 15.80 -5.20
N SER A 217 -10.25 17.02 -4.85
CA SER A 217 -9.44 17.86 -5.74
C SER A 217 -8.05 17.31 -5.95
N ARG A 218 -7.55 16.46 -5.03
CA ARG A 218 -6.24 15.82 -5.09
C ARG A 218 -6.27 14.41 -5.70
N ILE A 219 -7.44 13.86 -6.03
CA ILE A 219 -7.53 12.52 -6.60
C ILE A 219 -7.24 12.57 -8.10
N ALA A 220 -6.24 11.82 -8.56
CA ALA A 220 -5.99 11.61 -9.98
C ALA A 220 -6.94 10.54 -10.53
N SER A 221 -7.53 10.78 -11.71
CA SER A 221 -8.45 9.84 -12.35
C SER A 221 -7.73 8.53 -12.71
N LEU A 222 -8.39 7.41 -12.45
CA LEU A 222 -7.93 6.09 -12.86
C LEU A 222 -8.61 5.69 -14.17
N TYR A 223 -7.84 5.17 -15.11
CA TYR A 223 -8.34 4.75 -16.42
C TYR A 223 -8.10 3.27 -16.67
N ASN A 224 -9.04 2.66 -17.37
CA ASN A 224 -8.87 1.39 -18.06
C ASN A 224 -8.71 1.65 -19.56
N TYR A 225 -7.77 0.99 -20.22
CA TYR A 225 -7.66 1.02 -21.67
C TYR A 225 -8.47 -0.15 -22.24
N ARG A 226 -9.53 0.16 -22.99
CA ARG A 226 -10.43 -0.84 -23.58
C ARG A 226 -10.81 -0.44 -25.00
N ASN A 227 -10.70 -1.38 -25.93
CA ASN A 227 -11.11 -1.17 -27.34
C ASN A 227 -10.50 0.10 -27.96
N GLY A 228 -9.23 0.39 -27.69
CA GLY A 228 -8.55 1.55 -28.25
C GLY A 228 -8.84 2.89 -27.55
N ALA A 229 -9.52 2.90 -26.41
CA ALA A 229 -9.88 4.11 -25.69
C ALA A 229 -9.64 4.02 -24.17
N TYR A 230 -9.36 5.16 -23.57
CA TYR A 230 -9.31 5.30 -22.11
C TYR A 230 -10.73 5.52 -21.57
N VAL A 231 -11.11 4.66 -20.63
CA VAL A 231 -12.40 4.76 -19.93
C VAL A 231 -12.12 4.94 -18.43
N LYS A 232 -12.73 5.95 -17.81
CA LYS A 232 -12.60 6.15 -16.36
C LYS A 232 -13.05 4.90 -15.61
N SER A 233 -12.22 4.47 -14.67
CA SER A 233 -12.51 3.31 -13.83
C SER A 233 -13.52 3.69 -12.74
N PRO A 234 -14.55 2.85 -12.49
CA PRO A 234 -15.46 3.05 -11.37
C PRO A 234 -14.83 2.79 -9.99
N ALA A 235 -13.57 2.33 -9.94
CA ALA A 235 -12.87 1.99 -8.68
C ALA A 235 -12.70 3.17 -7.73
N TYR A 236 -12.89 4.41 -8.20
CA TYR A 236 -12.88 5.63 -7.39
C TYR A 236 -14.29 6.18 -7.12
N GLY A 237 -15.31 5.39 -7.32
CA GLY A 237 -16.66 5.75 -6.91
C GLY A 237 -16.82 5.79 -5.39
N SER A 238 -17.76 6.64 -4.92
CA SER A 238 -18.14 6.69 -3.50
C SER A 238 -18.56 5.30 -3.00
N VAL A 239 -18.15 4.99 -1.79
CA VAL A 239 -18.54 3.74 -1.08
C VAL A 239 -19.70 3.96 -0.11
N ALA A 240 -20.22 5.18 0.00
CA ALA A 240 -21.25 5.54 0.98
C ALA A 240 -22.48 4.62 0.90
N HIS A 241 -22.97 4.32 -0.32
CA HIS A 241 -24.12 3.43 -0.54
C HIS A 241 -23.90 1.98 -0.07
N ARG A 242 -22.64 1.56 0.13
CA ARG A 242 -22.28 0.22 0.62
C ARG A 242 -22.24 0.16 2.14
N LEU A 243 -22.23 1.33 2.80
CA LEU A 243 -22.14 1.42 4.26
C LEU A 243 -23.51 1.22 4.94
N ASP A 244 -24.62 1.35 4.23
CA ASP A 244 -25.96 1.13 4.77
C ASP A 244 -26.15 -0.30 5.33
N ASN A 245 -25.47 -1.28 4.74
CA ASN A 245 -25.48 -2.68 5.16
C ASN A 245 -24.12 -3.14 5.74
N TYR A 246 -23.33 -2.21 6.26
CA TYR A 246 -22.02 -2.52 6.80
C TYR A 246 -22.11 -3.31 8.09
N THR A 247 -21.49 -4.47 8.14
CA THR A 247 -21.37 -5.29 9.34
C THR A 247 -19.93 -5.22 9.86
N MET A 248 -19.74 -4.59 11.03
CA MET A 248 -18.45 -4.53 11.72
C MET A 248 -17.89 -5.94 11.95
N GLY A 249 -16.61 -6.12 11.64
CA GLY A 249 -15.95 -7.42 11.75
C GLY A 249 -16.31 -8.43 10.65
N TYR A 250 -16.91 -7.93 9.53
CA TYR A 250 -17.19 -8.75 8.33
C TYR A 250 -17.04 -7.97 7.02
N SER A 251 -17.50 -6.73 6.97
CA SER A 251 -17.58 -5.93 5.74
C SER A 251 -16.32 -5.15 5.38
N ALA A 252 -15.24 -5.28 6.13
CA ALA A 252 -13.96 -4.58 5.87
C ALA A 252 -13.44 -4.73 4.42
N PRO A 253 -13.65 -5.87 3.69
CA PRO A 253 -13.27 -6.00 2.28
C PRO A 253 -13.82 -4.92 1.35
N ILE A 254 -14.91 -4.22 1.72
CA ILE A 254 -15.45 -3.07 0.99
C ILE A 254 -14.38 -1.98 0.77
N PHE A 255 -13.50 -1.79 1.75
CA PHE A 255 -12.42 -0.81 1.70
C PHE A 255 -11.14 -1.35 1.05
N SER A 256 -11.14 -2.63 0.64
CA SER A 256 -10.02 -3.31 0.02
C SER A 256 -8.73 -3.20 0.85
N PRO A 257 -8.65 -3.88 2.03
CA PRO A 257 -7.41 -3.96 2.82
C PRO A 257 -6.20 -4.42 2.00
N THR A 258 -6.46 -5.18 0.97
CA THR A 258 -5.46 -5.72 0.05
C THR A 258 -4.93 -4.73 -0.98
N GLY A 259 -5.64 -3.60 -1.26
CA GLY A 259 -5.22 -2.76 -2.38
C GLY A 259 -5.90 -1.39 -2.47
N GLY A 260 -6.54 -0.91 -1.41
CA GLY A 260 -7.46 0.23 -1.46
C GLY A 260 -6.88 1.59 -1.10
N VAL A 261 -5.64 1.70 -0.63
CA VAL A 261 -5.04 3.00 -0.27
C VAL A 261 -4.90 3.89 -1.49
N LYS A 262 -5.30 5.15 -1.34
CA LYS A 262 -4.99 6.26 -2.24
C LYS A 262 -4.11 7.23 -1.44
N ILE A 263 -2.96 7.57 -1.97
CA ILE A 263 -1.95 8.40 -1.32
C ILE A 263 -1.12 9.08 -2.41
N SER A 264 -0.54 10.24 -2.11
CA SER A 264 0.38 10.91 -3.02
C SER A 264 1.75 10.21 -3.03
N THR A 265 2.50 10.39 -4.10
CA THR A 265 3.87 9.85 -4.18
C THR A 265 4.76 10.46 -3.11
N GLN A 266 4.57 11.75 -2.78
CA GLN A 266 5.30 12.44 -1.72
C GLN A 266 5.01 11.83 -0.34
N ASP A 267 3.73 11.60 -0.01
CA ASP A 267 3.34 10.98 1.26
C ASP A 267 3.77 9.50 1.32
N LEU A 268 3.69 8.77 0.18
CA LEU A 268 4.17 7.39 0.11
C LEU A 268 5.68 7.31 0.37
N ALA A 269 6.47 8.28 -0.14
CA ALA A 269 7.90 8.35 0.14
C ALA A 269 8.19 8.53 1.64
N GLN A 270 7.38 9.33 2.35
CA GLN A 270 7.51 9.46 3.81
C GLN A 270 7.14 8.15 4.53
N TYR A 271 6.10 7.44 4.06
CA TYR A 271 5.77 6.13 4.59
C TYR A 271 6.89 5.11 4.35
N MET A 272 7.56 5.14 3.19
CA MET A 272 8.76 4.34 2.93
C MET A 272 9.89 4.69 3.91
N LYS A 273 10.14 5.99 4.17
CA LYS A 273 11.13 6.42 5.18
C LYS A 273 10.82 5.86 6.56
N MET A 274 9.56 5.82 6.97
CA MET A 274 9.14 5.21 8.22
C MET A 274 9.58 3.75 8.31
N HIS A 275 9.40 2.96 7.25
CA HIS A 275 9.87 1.57 7.20
C HIS A 275 11.40 1.46 7.17
N MET A 276 12.10 2.32 6.39
CA MET A 276 13.57 2.37 6.35
C MET A 276 14.17 2.70 7.73
N ASN A 277 13.46 3.50 8.55
CA ASN A 277 13.83 3.87 9.92
C ASN A 277 13.21 2.94 10.98
N TYR A 278 12.87 1.72 10.61
CA TYR A 278 12.33 0.72 11.52
C TYR A 278 11.16 1.24 12.37
N GLY A 279 10.15 1.78 11.69
CA GLY A 279 8.87 2.13 12.30
C GLY A 279 8.71 3.58 12.78
N GLU A 280 9.66 4.46 12.45
CA GLU A 280 9.65 5.86 12.90
C GLU A 280 9.83 6.86 11.75
N LEU A 281 9.09 7.96 11.81
CA LEU A 281 9.25 9.11 10.93
C LEU A 281 9.21 10.42 11.74
N ASN A 282 10.26 11.23 11.64
CA ASN A 282 10.35 12.56 12.27
C ASN A 282 10.00 12.57 13.76
N GLY A 283 10.42 11.54 14.51
CA GLY A 283 10.16 11.39 15.94
C GLY A 283 8.79 10.77 16.27
N VAL A 284 7.97 10.44 15.27
CA VAL A 284 6.71 9.74 15.46
C VAL A 284 6.90 8.25 15.17
N ARG A 285 6.72 7.41 16.18
CA ARG A 285 6.83 5.96 16.05
C ARG A 285 5.45 5.34 15.84
N ILE A 286 5.28 4.61 14.75
CA ILE A 286 4.06 3.86 14.43
C ILE A 286 4.13 2.43 14.95
N ILE A 287 5.24 1.76 14.71
CA ILE A 287 5.53 0.41 15.20
C ILE A 287 6.91 0.39 15.83
N SER A 288 7.16 -0.56 16.72
CA SER A 288 8.47 -0.75 17.34
C SER A 288 9.51 -1.18 16.31
N GLU A 289 10.79 -0.98 16.63
CA GLU A 289 11.89 -1.48 15.80
C GLU A 289 11.84 -3.00 15.64
N GLU A 290 11.45 -3.71 16.70
CA GLU A 290 11.29 -5.17 16.68
C GLU A 290 10.19 -5.60 15.72
N SER A 291 9.02 -4.94 15.75
CA SER A 291 7.91 -5.20 14.83
C SER A 291 8.29 -4.89 13.38
N ALA A 292 8.97 -3.77 13.14
CA ALA A 292 9.42 -3.41 11.80
C ALA A 292 10.41 -4.46 11.25
N LYS A 293 11.38 -4.90 12.06
CA LYS A 293 12.31 -5.97 11.69
C LYS A 293 11.58 -7.30 11.44
N THR A 294 10.58 -7.62 12.28
CA THR A 294 9.75 -8.81 12.07
C THR A 294 9.01 -8.77 10.73
N MET A 295 8.45 -7.61 10.36
CA MET A 295 7.78 -7.44 9.05
C MET A 295 8.76 -7.61 7.88
N GLN A 296 9.99 -7.16 8.03
CA GLN A 296 11.03 -7.19 6.99
C GLN A 296 11.77 -8.53 6.94
N THR A 297 11.67 -9.36 7.98
CA THR A 297 12.33 -10.67 8.01
C THR A 297 11.58 -11.65 7.11
N PRO A 298 12.26 -12.30 6.15
CA PRO A 298 11.63 -13.30 5.30
C PRO A 298 11.00 -14.45 6.10
N VAL A 299 9.73 -14.71 5.86
CA VAL A 299 8.99 -15.87 6.39
C VAL A 299 9.04 -17.01 5.40
N TRP A 300 9.06 -16.69 4.11
CA TRP A 300 9.13 -17.66 3.02
C TRP A 300 10.24 -17.30 2.05
N MET A 301 11.07 -18.29 1.71
CA MET A 301 12.11 -18.19 0.69
C MET A 301 11.72 -19.09 -0.48
N ILE A 302 11.51 -18.50 -1.64
CA ILE A 302 11.11 -19.21 -2.84
C ILE A 302 12.37 -19.78 -3.49
N GLN A 303 12.61 -21.09 -3.32
CA GLN A 303 13.68 -21.78 -4.03
C GLN A 303 13.22 -22.10 -5.47
N ASN A 304 13.92 -21.55 -6.46
CA ASN A 304 13.76 -21.86 -7.89
C ASN A 304 12.53 -21.27 -8.59
N MET A 305 11.97 -20.17 -8.15
CA MET A 305 10.99 -19.39 -8.92
C MET A 305 11.61 -18.10 -9.47
N HIS A 306 10.88 -17.41 -10.33
CA HIS A 306 11.33 -16.25 -11.09
C HIS A 306 12.29 -15.32 -10.33
N PRO A 307 13.28 -14.72 -11.00
CA PRO A 307 14.31 -13.86 -10.38
C PRO A 307 13.76 -12.57 -9.71
N TRP A 308 12.45 -12.45 -9.56
CA TRP A 308 11.77 -11.26 -9.03
C TRP A 308 10.98 -11.50 -7.74
N GLU A 309 10.93 -12.74 -7.18
CA GLU A 309 10.05 -13.08 -6.05
C GLU A 309 10.73 -14.03 -5.06
N ASP A 310 11.96 -13.74 -4.64
CA ASP A 310 12.74 -14.73 -3.89
C ASP A 310 12.42 -14.81 -2.41
N GLN A 311 11.93 -13.73 -1.78
CA GLN A 311 11.64 -13.71 -0.35
C GLN A 311 10.41 -12.85 -0.01
N TYR A 312 9.65 -13.27 0.98
CA TYR A 312 8.48 -12.54 1.44
C TYR A 312 8.39 -12.54 2.97
N GLY A 313 8.36 -11.35 3.56
CA GLY A 313 8.12 -11.11 4.97
C GLY A 313 6.62 -10.97 5.28
N LEU A 314 6.25 -10.08 6.21
CA LEU A 314 4.85 -9.78 6.50
C LEU A 314 4.38 -8.59 5.66
N CYS A 315 3.81 -8.89 4.49
CA CYS A 315 3.36 -7.92 3.48
C CYS A 315 4.47 -7.00 2.93
N LEU A 316 5.70 -7.42 3.04
CA LEU A 316 6.87 -6.79 2.44
C LEU A 316 7.62 -7.84 1.62
N GLN A 317 7.96 -7.50 0.39
CA GLN A 317 8.65 -8.38 -0.55
C GLN A 317 10.10 -7.93 -0.69
N GLU A 318 11.02 -8.88 -0.66
CA GLU A 318 12.43 -8.66 -0.90
C GLU A 318 12.82 -9.29 -2.25
N PHE A 319 13.62 -8.57 -3.04
CA PHE A 319 14.14 -9.04 -4.33
C PHE A 319 15.64 -9.35 -4.17
N VAL A 320 15.98 -10.60 -3.90
CA VAL A 320 17.36 -11.04 -3.59
C VAL A 320 18.31 -10.80 -4.75
N ASP A 321 17.86 -10.99 -5.98
CA ASP A 321 18.69 -10.78 -7.18
C ASP A 321 19.19 -9.33 -7.33
N PHE A 322 18.51 -8.36 -6.74
CA PHE A 322 18.97 -6.97 -6.71
C PHE A 322 20.04 -6.74 -5.64
N ILE A 323 19.98 -7.49 -4.54
CA ILE A 323 20.91 -7.37 -3.41
C ILE A 323 22.27 -7.98 -3.79
N ASP A 324 22.27 -9.14 -4.43
CA ASP A 324 23.49 -9.86 -4.81
C ASP A 324 24.10 -9.39 -6.14
N ASN A 325 23.38 -8.56 -6.91
CA ASN A 325 23.90 -8.04 -8.16
C ASN A 325 24.64 -6.72 -7.91
N PRO A 326 26.00 -6.67 -8.10
CA PRO A 326 26.78 -5.46 -7.85
C PRO A 326 26.38 -4.26 -8.71
N LYS A 327 25.56 -4.43 -9.76
CA LYS A 327 24.97 -3.36 -10.55
C LYS A 327 23.78 -2.69 -9.88
N TYR A 328 23.15 -3.35 -8.91
CA TYR A 328 21.90 -2.91 -8.27
C TYR A 328 21.99 -2.91 -6.74
N ASN A 329 23.21 -2.92 -6.20
CA ASN A 329 23.46 -2.96 -4.77
C ASN A 329 22.91 -1.71 -4.09
N THR A 330 21.63 -1.72 -3.77
CA THR A 330 20.97 -0.74 -2.90
C THR A 330 20.46 -1.47 -1.67
N PRO A 331 21.05 -1.23 -0.48
CA PRO A 331 20.48 -1.71 0.77
C PRO A 331 19.07 -1.12 0.94
N GLY A 332 18.09 -1.96 1.21
CA GLY A 332 16.73 -1.51 1.50
C GLY A 332 15.78 -1.46 0.29
N ASN A 333 15.71 -2.53 -0.46
CA ASN A 333 14.65 -2.73 -1.45
C ASN A 333 13.36 -3.17 -0.73
N TYR A 334 12.48 -2.20 -0.45
CA TYR A 334 11.15 -2.46 0.09
C TYR A 334 10.09 -1.78 -0.76
#